data_f10312f86ccf9712531e9b864c026276
#
_entry.id   f10312f86ccf9712531e9b864c026276
#
_cell.length_a   1.000
_cell.length_b   1.000
_cell.length_c   1.000
_cell.angle_alpha   90.00
_cell.angle_beta   90.00
_cell.angle_gamma   90.00
#
_symmetry.space_group_name_H-M   'P 1'
#
loop_
_entity.id
_entity.type
_entity.pdbx_description
1 polymer ?
#
loop_
_entity_poly.entity_id
_entity_poly.type
_entity_poly.pdbx_seq_one_letter_code
_entity_poly.pdbx_strand_id
1 'polypeptide(L)'
;IIYELLWFLQGDTNVKYLQEHGVRIWNEWADENGDLGHVYGYQWRSWPDYNGGFIDQISEVVETLKHNPDSRRIIVSAWNVADLNNMNLPPCHAFFQFYVANGRLSLQLYQRSADIFLGVPFNIASYALLLQMMAQVTGLKAGDFVHTFGDAHIYLNHLEQVKLQLSREPRPLPQMKINPDVKNIFDFKFEDFELVNYDPHPHIAGAVAV
;
A
#
# COMPACT_ATOMS: atom_id res chain seq x y z
N ILE A 1 -5.34 -6.93 -2.76
CA ILE A 1 -4.17 -6.39 -2.03
C ILE A 1 -2.89 -6.69 -2.80
N ILE A 2 -2.50 -7.98 -2.98
CA ILE A 2 -1.22 -8.32 -3.65
C ILE A 2 -1.12 -7.71 -5.04
N TYR A 3 -2.08 -7.97 -5.94
CA TYR A 3 -2.09 -7.38 -7.29
C TYR A 3 -2.05 -5.85 -7.29
N GLU A 4 -2.77 -5.20 -6.36
CA GLU A 4 -2.76 -3.74 -6.23
C GLU A 4 -1.37 -3.22 -5.83
N LEU A 5 -0.73 -3.85 -4.83
CA LEU A 5 0.62 -3.44 -4.41
C LEU A 5 1.65 -3.64 -5.53
N LEU A 6 1.58 -4.77 -6.26
CA LEU A 6 2.44 -5.02 -7.42
C LEU A 6 2.21 -3.98 -8.53
N TRP A 7 0.96 -3.61 -8.76
CA TRP A 7 0.58 -2.58 -9.72
C TRP A 7 1.13 -1.19 -9.35
N PHE A 8 1.06 -0.79 -8.06
CA PHE A 8 1.72 0.42 -7.58
C PHE A 8 3.24 0.38 -7.79
N LEU A 9 3.88 -0.75 -7.48
CA LEU A 9 5.33 -0.93 -7.65
C LEU A 9 5.78 -0.89 -9.12
N GLN A 10 4.90 -1.23 -10.06
CA GLN A 10 5.15 -1.07 -11.49
C GLN A 10 5.01 0.38 -11.98
N GLY A 11 4.45 1.27 -11.16
CA GLY A 11 4.19 2.66 -11.54
C GLY A 11 3.00 2.83 -12.49
N ASP A 12 2.18 1.78 -12.63
CA ASP A 12 1.02 1.79 -13.50
C ASP A 12 -0.16 2.55 -12.84
N THR A 13 -1.00 3.17 -13.65
CA THR A 13 -2.19 3.93 -13.26
C THR A 13 -3.47 3.45 -13.94
N ASN A 14 -3.33 2.53 -14.91
CA ASN A 14 -4.46 1.99 -15.63
C ASN A 14 -5.01 0.73 -14.94
N VAL A 15 -6.32 0.70 -14.69
CA VAL A 15 -6.99 -0.39 -13.97
C VAL A 15 -7.11 -1.69 -14.74
N LYS A 16 -6.76 -1.72 -16.02
CA LYS A 16 -6.88 -2.91 -16.88
C LYS A 16 -6.16 -4.12 -16.29
N TYR A 17 -4.91 -3.94 -15.84
CA TYR A 17 -4.15 -4.99 -15.15
C TYR A 17 -4.91 -5.54 -13.94
N LEU A 18 -5.49 -4.68 -13.12
CA LEU A 18 -6.26 -5.06 -11.94
C LEU A 18 -7.54 -5.84 -12.33
N GLN A 19 -8.25 -5.36 -13.37
CA GLN A 19 -9.47 -6.00 -13.87
C GLN A 19 -9.22 -7.40 -14.43
N GLU A 20 -8.11 -7.60 -15.16
CA GLU A 20 -7.68 -8.90 -15.68
C GLU A 20 -7.43 -9.92 -14.57
N HIS A 21 -7.09 -9.45 -13.36
CA HIS A 21 -6.89 -10.27 -12.16
C HIS A 21 -8.09 -10.24 -11.19
N GLY A 22 -9.26 -9.78 -11.64
CA GLY A 22 -10.50 -9.76 -10.86
C GLY A 22 -10.55 -8.70 -9.76
N VAL A 23 -9.62 -7.75 -9.72
CA VAL A 23 -9.60 -6.63 -8.78
C VAL A 23 -10.35 -5.45 -9.36
N ARG A 24 -11.38 -4.95 -8.64
CA ARG A 24 -12.31 -3.92 -9.14
C ARG A 24 -12.40 -2.69 -8.24
N ILE A 25 -11.61 -2.63 -7.17
CA ILE A 25 -11.71 -1.58 -6.15
C ILE A 25 -11.41 -0.17 -6.65
N TRP A 26 -10.81 -0.03 -7.83
CA TRP A 26 -10.46 1.23 -8.45
C TRP A 26 -11.37 1.66 -9.61
N ASN A 27 -12.33 0.80 -10.01
CA ASN A 27 -13.16 1.04 -11.21
C ASN A 27 -14.00 2.33 -11.14
N GLU A 28 -14.43 2.73 -9.93
CA GLU A 28 -15.31 3.89 -9.73
C GLU A 28 -14.61 5.23 -10.00
N TRP A 29 -13.27 5.24 -9.92
CA TRP A 29 -12.45 6.44 -10.12
C TRP A 29 -11.71 6.47 -11.45
N ALA A 30 -11.73 5.37 -12.20
CA ALA A 30 -11.10 5.30 -13.51
C ALA A 30 -11.90 6.10 -14.55
N ASP A 31 -11.17 6.78 -15.44
CA ASP A 31 -11.77 7.45 -16.59
C ASP A 31 -12.27 6.45 -17.66
N GLU A 32 -12.74 6.94 -18.78
CA GLU A 32 -13.27 6.13 -19.91
C GLU A 32 -12.19 5.22 -20.54
N ASN A 33 -10.90 5.52 -20.36
CA ASN A 33 -9.76 4.72 -20.83
C ASN A 33 -9.25 3.76 -19.76
N GLY A 34 -9.82 3.79 -18.54
CA GLY A 34 -9.40 3.01 -17.40
C GLY A 34 -8.23 3.61 -16.64
N ASP A 35 -7.90 4.88 -16.84
CA ASP A 35 -6.80 5.56 -16.19
C ASP A 35 -7.27 6.32 -14.93
N LEU A 36 -6.41 6.35 -13.91
CA LEU A 36 -6.64 7.07 -12.65
C LEU A 36 -5.87 8.40 -12.58
N GLY A 37 -5.07 8.71 -13.59
CA GLY A 37 -4.16 9.84 -13.57
C GLY A 37 -2.91 9.56 -12.71
N HIS A 38 -2.23 10.59 -12.26
CA HIS A 38 -0.93 10.51 -11.61
C HIS A 38 -0.98 10.04 -10.15
N VAL A 39 -1.77 8.98 -9.86
CA VAL A 39 -1.95 8.45 -8.50
C VAL A 39 -0.76 7.58 -8.07
N TYR A 40 -0.73 7.22 -6.83
CA TYR A 40 0.22 6.33 -6.10
C TYR A 40 1.42 5.80 -6.88
N GLY A 41 1.22 4.81 -7.76
CA GLY A 41 2.28 4.17 -8.52
C GLY A 41 3.08 5.14 -9.38
N TYR A 42 2.40 6.09 -10.04
CA TYR A 42 3.07 7.14 -10.79
C TYR A 42 3.96 7.98 -9.89
N GLN A 43 3.44 8.49 -8.77
CA GLN A 43 4.23 9.31 -7.84
C GLN A 43 5.39 8.53 -7.22
N TRP A 44 5.21 7.24 -6.93
CA TRP A 44 6.25 6.40 -6.35
C TRP A 44 7.42 6.14 -7.31
N ARG A 45 7.13 6.01 -8.63
CA ARG A 45 8.07 5.55 -9.63
C ARG A 45 8.48 6.60 -10.65
N SER A 46 7.70 7.66 -10.80
CA SER A 46 7.88 8.66 -11.86
C SER A 46 7.55 10.07 -11.37
N TRP A 47 8.02 10.41 -10.15
CA TRP A 47 7.86 11.77 -9.63
C TRP A 47 8.59 12.78 -10.52
N PRO A 48 7.90 13.79 -11.09
CA PRO A 48 8.55 14.76 -11.97
C PRO A 48 9.65 15.55 -11.26
N ASP A 49 10.83 15.69 -11.89
CA ASP A 49 11.88 16.54 -11.42
C ASP A 49 11.89 17.92 -12.14
N TYR A 50 12.68 18.87 -11.62
CA TYR A 50 12.77 20.21 -12.20
C TYR A 50 13.56 20.26 -13.51
N ASN A 51 14.23 19.19 -13.93
CA ASN A 51 15.07 19.10 -15.12
C ASN A 51 14.34 18.40 -16.28
N GLY A 52 13.04 18.07 -16.11
CA GLY A 52 12.24 17.34 -17.09
C GLY A 52 12.46 15.85 -17.10
N GLY A 53 13.09 15.30 -16.05
CA GLY A 53 13.21 13.88 -15.78
C GLY A 53 12.23 13.40 -14.72
N PHE A 54 12.51 12.21 -14.17
CA PHE A 54 11.70 11.59 -13.13
C PHE A 54 12.57 11.03 -12.02
N ILE A 55 12.03 11.03 -10.80
CA ILE A 55 12.60 10.42 -9.61
C ILE A 55 11.83 9.13 -9.31
N ASP A 56 12.53 8.01 -9.24
CA ASP A 56 12.00 6.73 -8.77
C ASP A 56 12.25 6.60 -7.27
N GLN A 57 11.27 7.04 -6.46
CA GLN A 57 11.37 7.06 -5.01
C GLN A 57 11.57 5.64 -4.43
N ILE A 58 10.96 4.61 -5.02
CA ILE A 58 11.09 3.22 -4.53
C ILE A 58 12.51 2.71 -4.75
N SER A 59 13.10 2.94 -5.93
CA SER A 59 14.50 2.57 -6.19
C SER A 59 15.46 3.28 -5.26
N GLU A 60 15.28 4.59 -5.05
CA GLU A 60 16.11 5.38 -4.12
C GLU A 60 16.01 4.88 -2.67
N VAL A 61 14.81 4.51 -2.22
CA VAL A 61 14.60 3.93 -0.89
C VAL A 61 15.31 2.59 -0.75
N VAL A 62 15.19 1.68 -1.73
CA VAL A 62 15.87 0.38 -1.71
C VAL A 62 17.39 0.57 -1.62
N GLU A 63 17.95 1.45 -2.44
CA GLU A 63 19.40 1.74 -2.44
C GLU A 63 19.84 2.40 -1.12
N THR A 64 19.04 3.31 -0.57
CA THR A 64 19.34 3.93 0.72
C THR A 64 19.31 2.91 1.85
N LEU A 65 18.32 2.01 1.89
CA LEU A 65 18.23 0.96 2.90
C LEU A 65 19.43 0.00 2.85
N LYS A 66 19.96 -0.30 1.66
CA LYS A 66 21.13 -1.17 1.48
C LYS A 66 22.45 -0.52 1.90
N HIS A 67 22.63 0.79 1.62
CA HIS A 67 23.93 1.44 1.73
C HIS A 67 24.03 2.43 2.89
N ASN A 68 22.91 2.98 3.35
CA ASN A 68 22.83 3.95 4.45
C ASN A 68 21.53 3.77 5.26
N PRO A 69 21.34 2.62 5.93
CA PRO A 69 20.09 2.30 6.65
C PRO A 69 19.79 3.26 7.82
N ASP A 70 20.78 3.98 8.33
CA ASP A 70 20.61 4.97 9.41
C ASP A 70 20.08 6.33 8.90
N SER A 71 19.83 6.47 7.60
CA SER A 71 19.30 7.69 7.01
C SER A 71 17.90 8.02 7.59
N ARG A 72 17.68 9.29 7.89
CA ARG A 72 16.39 9.83 8.32
C ARG A 72 15.55 10.37 7.16
N ARG A 73 15.93 10.04 5.90
CA ARG A 73 15.33 10.55 4.67
C ARG A 73 14.72 9.44 3.81
N ILE A 74 14.41 8.29 4.42
CA ILE A 74 13.86 7.13 3.72
C ILE A 74 12.34 7.27 3.67
N ILE A 75 11.87 8.17 2.82
CA ILE A 75 10.46 8.58 2.69
C ILE A 75 10.01 8.37 1.25
N VAL A 76 8.78 7.90 1.07
CA VAL A 76 8.06 7.88 -0.21
C VAL A 76 6.79 8.70 -0.06
N SER A 77 6.58 9.67 -0.95
CA SER A 77 5.40 10.51 -0.96
C SER A 77 4.56 10.25 -2.20
N ALA A 78 3.26 10.07 -1.99
CA ALA A 78 2.27 10.10 -3.08
C ALA A 78 1.57 11.47 -3.18
N TRP A 79 1.71 12.31 -2.14
CA TRP A 79 1.09 13.63 -2.08
C TRP A 79 1.96 14.66 -2.80
N ASN A 80 1.71 14.85 -4.09
CA ASN A 80 2.35 15.87 -4.92
C ASN A 80 1.37 17.04 -5.14
N VAL A 81 1.59 18.14 -4.42
CA VAL A 81 0.68 19.30 -4.46
C VAL A 81 0.52 19.88 -5.87
N ALA A 82 1.58 19.86 -6.66
CA ALA A 82 1.55 20.39 -8.04
C ALA A 82 0.75 19.48 -8.99
N ASP A 83 0.50 18.24 -8.62
CA ASP A 83 -0.06 17.21 -9.50
C ASP A 83 -1.47 16.73 -9.05
N LEU A 84 -2.01 17.28 -7.97
CA LEU A 84 -3.31 16.87 -7.42
C LEU A 84 -4.45 16.97 -8.43
N ASN A 85 -4.43 17.96 -9.33
CA ASN A 85 -5.45 18.16 -10.35
C ASN A 85 -5.36 17.12 -11.50
N ASN A 86 -4.29 16.36 -11.57
CA ASN A 86 -4.08 15.27 -12.52
C ASN A 86 -4.37 13.89 -11.91
N MET A 87 -5.01 13.85 -10.75
CA MET A 87 -5.38 12.65 -10.02
C MET A 87 -6.90 12.56 -9.94
N ASN A 88 -7.48 11.46 -10.39
CA ASN A 88 -8.93 11.23 -10.27
C ASN A 88 -9.36 11.04 -8.81
N LEU A 89 -8.42 10.57 -7.96
CA LEU A 89 -8.60 10.51 -6.52
C LEU A 89 -7.30 10.90 -5.81
N PRO A 90 -7.26 12.04 -5.08
CA PRO A 90 -6.10 12.42 -4.28
C PRO A 90 -5.72 11.36 -3.23
N PRO A 91 -4.44 11.03 -3.06
CA PRO A 91 -3.99 9.91 -2.23
C PRO A 91 -4.45 10.03 -0.78
N CYS A 92 -5.15 9.01 -0.26
CA CYS A 92 -5.52 8.90 1.16
C CYS A 92 -4.30 8.50 2.00
N HIS A 93 -3.56 7.46 1.62
CA HIS A 93 -2.27 7.11 2.20
C HIS A 93 -1.17 7.96 1.55
N ALA A 94 -0.93 9.13 2.17
CA ALA A 94 -0.24 10.25 1.55
C ALA A 94 1.27 10.08 1.45
N PHE A 95 1.90 9.53 2.49
CA PHE A 95 3.33 9.20 2.49
C PHE A 95 3.65 8.15 3.55
N PHE A 96 4.79 7.49 3.38
CA PHE A 96 5.32 6.55 4.35
C PHE A 96 6.82 6.70 4.51
N GLN A 97 7.33 6.32 5.69
CA GLN A 97 8.74 6.41 6.05
C GLN A 97 9.24 5.08 6.59
N PHE A 98 10.44 4.71 6.20
CA PHE A 98 11.15 3.57 6.79
C PHE A 98 12.12 4.01 7.88
N TYR A 99 12.30 3.13 8.86
CA TYR A 99 13.23 3.29 9.95
C TYR A 99 13.91 1.97 10.27
N VAL A 100 15.23 1.98 10.42
CA VAL A 100 16.01 0.78 10.75
C VAL A 100 16.62 0.92 12.14
N ALA A 101 16.43 -0.10 12.96
CA ALA A 101 17.07 -0.24 14.24
C ALA A 101 17.39 -1.72 14.52
N ASN A 102 18.63 -2.00 14.97
CA ASN A 102 19.06 -3.36 15.33
C ASN A 102 18.81 -4.40 14.21
N GLY A 103 19.01 -4.02 12.96
CA GLY A 103 18.81 -4.87 11.79
C GLY A 103 17.32 -5.16 11.46
N ARG A 104 16.38 -4.42 12.06
CA ARG A 104 14.94 -4.50 11.82
C ARG A 104 14.46 -3.26 11.10
N LEU A 105 13.72 -3.47 10.03
CA LEU A 105 13.05 -2.43 9.23
C LEU A 105 11.64 -2.22 9.74
N SER A 106 11.31 -1.01 10.14
CA SER A 106 9.95 -0.58 10.47
C SER A 106 9.43 0.41 9.41
N LEU A 107 8.11 0.48 9.26
CA LEU A 107 7.44 1.37 8.32
C LEU A 107 6.38 2.16 9.06
N GLN A 108 6.38 3.48 8.93
CA GLN A 108 5.27 4.33 9.37
C GLN A 108 4.52 4.89 8.16
N LEU A 109 3.21 4.67 8.14
CA LEU A 109 2.28 5.25 7.16
C LEU A 109 1.53 6.42 7.78
N TYR A 110 1.45 7.55 7.08
CA TYR A 110 0.49 8.61 7.34
C TYR A 110 -0.66 8.53 6.33
N GLN A 111 -1.86 8.26 6.84
CA GLN A 111 -3.11 8.22 6.06
C GLN A 111 -3.97 9.43 6.44
N ARG A 112 -4.16 10.37 5.48
CA ARG A 112 -4.89 11.63 5.73
C ARG A 112 -6.38 11.43 5.95
N SER A 113 -6.96 10.41 5.31
CA SER A 113 -8.38 10.07 5.36
C SER A 113 -8.51 8.56 5.43
N ALA A 114 -9.18 8.06 6.48
CA ALA A 114 -9.17 6.65 6.85
C ALA A 114 -10.59 6.16 7.16
N ASP A 115 -11.22 5.51 6.17
CA ASP A 115 -12.42 4.71 6.40
C ASP A 115 -12.05 3.44 7.18
N ILE A 116 -12.41 3.44 8.47
CA ILE A 116 -12.00 2.38 9.41
C ILE A 116 -12.60 1.03 9.04
N PHE A 117 -13.78 1.00 8.41
CA PHE A 117 -14.44 -0.26 8.09
C PHE A 117 -13.96 -0.87 6.77
N LEU A 118 -13.99 -0.12 5.65
CA LEU A 118 -13.62 -0.65 4.34
C LEU A 118 -12.14 -0.45 4.00
N GLY A 119 -11.61 0.76 4.17
CA GLY A 119 -10.28 1.11 3.65
C GLY A 119 -9.13 0.65 4.53
N VAL A 120 -9.16 0.95 5.83
CA VAL A 120 -8.04 0.72 6.74
C VAL A 120 -7.55 -0.73 6.79
N PRO A 121 -8.40 -1.77 6.84
CA PRO A 121 -7.92 -3.15 6.82
C PRO A 121 -7.08 -3.50 5.58
N PHE A 122 -7.46 -3.00 4.41
CA PHE A 122 -6.71 -3.17 3.17
C PHE A 122 -5.38 -2.41 3.21
N ASN A 123 -5.38 -1.18 3.72
CA ASN A 123 -4.16 -0.37 3.84
C ASN A 123 -3.17 -1.01 4.81
N ILE A 124 -3.62 -1.53 5.96
CA ILE A 124 -2.77 -2.27 6.91
C ILE A 124 -2.12 -3.47 6.21
N ALA A 125 -2.92 -4.30 5.55
CA ALA A 125 -2.40 -5.52 4.89
C ALA A 125 -1.43 -5.18 3.75
N SER A 126 -1.70 -4.15 2.95
CA SER A 126 -0.86 -3.71 1.84
C SER A 126 0.51 -3.21 2.33
N TYR A 127 0.53 -2.30 3.31
CA TYR A 127 1.79 -1.73 3.81
C TYR A 127 2.57 -2.68 4.71
N ALA A 128 1.90 -3.59 5.44
CA ALA A 128 2.58 -4.67 6.15
C ALA A 128 3.25 -5.64 5.18
N LEU A 129 2.62 -5.93 4.03
CA LEU A 129 3.22 -6.72 2.97
C LEU A 129 4.41 -5.99 2.34
N LEU A 130 4.27 -4.70 2.00
CA LEU A 130 5.36 -3.88 1.48
C LEU A 130 6.56 -3.87 2.44
N LEU A 131 6.32 -3.74 3.75
CA LEU A 131 7.38 -3.81 4.76
C LEU A 131 8.14 -5.14 4.71
N GLN A 132 7.45 -6.27 4.59
CA GLN A 132 8.07 -7.58 4.50
C GLN A 132 8.89 -7.74 3.21
N MET A 133 8.33 -7.31 2.07
CA MET A 133 9.02 -7.32 0.77
C MET A 133 10.30 -6.47 0.81
N MET A 134 10.20 -5.24 1.33
CA MET A 134 11.36 -4.33 1.46
C MET A 134 12.42 -4.90 2.40
N ALA A 135 12.03 -5.45 3.53
CA ALA A 135 12.96 -6.11 4.46
C ALA A 135 13.72 -7.25 3.77
N GLN A 136 13.02 -8.10 3.01
CA GLN A 136 13.64 -9.22 2.28
C GLN A 136 14.68 -8.73 1.26
N VAL A 137 14.32 -7.79 0.38
CA VAL A 137 15.21 -7.37 -0.71
C VAL A 137 16.40 -6.50 -0.25
N THR A 138 16.32 -5.98 0.98
CA THR A 138 17.40 -5.19 1.60
C THR A 138 18.21 -5.96 2.64
N GLY A 139 17.87 -7.24 2.87
CA GLY A 139 18.59 -8.11 3.83
C GLY A 139 18.30 -7.79 5.30
N LEU A 140 17.22 -7.06 5.57
CA LEU A 140 16.78 -6.69 6.92
C LEU A 140 15.69 -7.64 7.42
N LYS A 141 15.39 -7.60 8.72
CA LYS A 141 14.22 -8.28 9.30
C LYS A 141 13.05 -7.32 9.38
N ALA A 142 11.84 -7.78 9.10
CA ALA A 142 10.65 -6.97 9.31
C ALA A 142 10.51 -6.57 10.79
N GLY A 143 10.26 -5.30 11.01
CA GLY A 143 9.99 -4.67 12.31
C GLY A 143 8.52 -4.35 12.49
N ASP A 144 8.23 -3.14 12.98
CA ASP A 144 6.87 -2.70 13.27
C ASP A 144 6.28 -1.95 12.08
N PHE A 145 4.99 -2.19 11.82
CA PHE A 145 4.17 -1.31 10.99
C PHE A 145 3.41 -0.34 11.89
N VAL A 146 3.65 0.95 11.73
CA VAL A 146 3.00 2.03 12.49
C VAL A 146 2.05 2.76 11.55
N HIS A 147 0.78 2.83 11.92
CA HIS A 147 -0.25 3.47 11.11
C HIS A 147 -0.78 4.72 11.81
N THR A 148 -0.53 5.89 11.23
CA THR A 148 -0.98 7.18 11.74
C THR A 148 -2.12 7.71 10.88
N PHE A 149 -3.23 8.07 11.51
CA PHE A 149 -4.41 8.61 10.84
C PHE A 149 -4.51 10.13 11.06
N GLY A 150 -4.86 10.84 9.99
CA GLY A 150 -5.37 12.20 10.06
C GLY A 150 -6.85 12.20 10.46
N ASP A 151 -7.75 12.07 9.47
CA ASP A 151 -9.18 11.91 9.69
C ASP A 151 -9.54 10.41 9.69
N ALA A 152 -9.78 9.86 10.87
CA ALA A 152 -10.25 8.49 11.06
C ALA A 152 -11.76 8.49 11.28
N HIS A 153 -12.53 7.84 10.41
CA HIS A 153 -13.99 7.90 10.45
C HIS A 153 -14.64 6.54 10.14
N ILE A 154 -15.88 6.42 10.59
CA ILE A 154 -16.81 5.35 10.24
C ILE A 154 -18.01 6.00 9.56
N TYR A 155 -18.31 5.61 8.34
CA TYR A 155 -19.50 6.09 7.64
C TYR A 155 -20.78 5.60 8.32
N LEU A 156 -21.83 6.43 8.32
CA LEU A 156 -23.10 6.10 8.98
C LEU A 156 -23.76 4.85 8.40
N ASN A 157 -23.61 4.58 7.12
CA ASN A 157 -24.11 3.38 6.44
C ASN A 157 -23.34 2.10 6.81
N HIS A 158 -22.26 2.19 7.58
CA HIS A 158 -21.47 1.04 8.04
C HIS A 158 -21.65 0.70 9.52
N LEU A 159 -22.53 1.40 10.26
CA LEU A 159 -22.67 1.18 11.70
C LEU A 159 -23.09 -0.23 12.07
N GLU A 160 -24.03 -0.84 11.32
CA GLU A 160 -24.49 -2.20 11.59
C GLU A 160 -23.39 -3.24 11.25
N GLN A 161 -22.63 -3.01 10.18
CA GLN A 161 -21.48 -3.84 9.81
C GLN A 161 -20.40 -3.81 10.89
N VAL A 162 -20.09 -2.62 11.44
CA VAL A 162 -19.12 -2.46 12.52
C VAL A 162 -19.59 -3.17 13.79
N LYS A 163 -20.87 -3.03 14.16
CA LYS A 163 -21.44 -3.76 15.32
C LYS A 163 -21.31 -5.27 15.14
N LEU A 164 -21.62 -5.78 13.94
CA LEU A 164 -21.48 -7.20 13.63
C LEU A 164 -20.01 -7.64 13.71
N GLN A 165 -19.07 -6.86 13.18
CA GLN A 165 -17.65 -7.15 13.26
C GLN A 165 -17.15 -7.20 14.71
N LEU A 166 -17.54 -6.23 15.54
CA LEU A 166 -17.16 -6.16 16.95
C LEU A 166 -17.77 -7.28 17.81
N SER A 167 -18.85 -7.93 17.35
CA SER A 167 -19.44 -9.07 18.03
C SER A 167 -18.70 -10.40 17.81
N ARG A 168 -17.71 -10.42 16.91
CA ARG A 168 -16.94 -11.61 16.54
C ARG A 168 -15.68 -11.74 17.36
N GLU A 169 -15.42 -12.95 17.86
CA GLU A 169 -14.15 -13.25 18.53
C GLU A 169 -13.01 -13.26 17.50
N PRO A 170 -11.86 -12.61 17.77
CA PRO A 170 -10.71 -12.66 16.90
C PRO A 170 -10.20 -14.10 16.69
N ARG A 171 -9.85 -14.43 15.46
CA ARG A 171 -9.23 -15.70 15.13
C ARG A 171 -7.71 -15.61 15.11
N PRO A 172 -6.98 -16.74 15.17
CA PRO A 172 -5.53 -16.73 15.02
C PRO A 172 -5.09 -16.00 13.76
N LEU A 173 -4.01 -15.22 13.86
CA LEU A 173 -3.48 -14.46 12.74
C LEU A 173 -2.89 -15.39 11.69
N PRO A 174 -3.12 -15.15 10.39
CA PRO A 174 -2.45 -15.86 9.32
C PRO A 174 -0.98 -15.46 9.22
N GLN A 175 -0.23 -16.26 8.46
CA GLN A 175 1.16 -15.96 8.14
C GLN A 175 1.32 -15.74 6.64
N MET A 176 2.04 -14.70 6.26
CA MET A 176 2.46 -14.48 4.87
C MET A 176 3.81 -15.13 4.65
N LYS A 177 3.88 -16.08 3.72
CA LYS A 177 5.14 -16.60 3.19
C LYS A 177 5.44 -15.89 1.87
N ILE A 178 6.69 -15.48 1.73
CA ILE A 178 7.19 -14.81 0.52
C ILE A 178 8.32 -15.67 -0.03
N ASN A 179 8.34 -15.86 -1.36
CA ASN A 179 9.40 -16.59 -2.04
C ASN A 179 10.78 -15.97 -1.71
N PRO A 180 11.68 -16.68 -1.00
CA PRO A 180 12.94 -16.11 -0.54
C PRO A 180 13.96 -15.87 -1.67
N ASP A 181 13.70 -16.41 -2.87
CA ASP A 181 14.61 -16.29 -4.00
C ASP A 181 14.49 -14.93 -4.71
N VAL A 182 13.39 -14.21 -4.51
CA VAL A 182 13.20 -12.87 -5.07
C VAL A 182 14.09 -11.86 -4.33
N LYS A 183 14.96 -11.17 -5.08
CA LYS A 183 15.98 -10.23 -4.54
C LYS A 183 15.79 -8.79 -5.00
N ASN A 184 14.90 -8.55 -5.95
CA ASN A 184 14.56 -7.21 -6.41
C ASN A 184 13.08 -6.94 -6.15
N ILE A 185 12.75 -5.76 -5.61
CA ILE A 185 11.38 -5.38 -5.24
C ILE A 185 10.42 -5.38 -6.43
N PHE A 186 10.92 -5.21 -7.65
CA PHE A 186 10.14 -5.14 -8.88
C PHE A 186 9.93 -6.49 -9.57
N ASP A 187 10.60 -7.55 -9.09
CA ASP A 187 10.53 -8.89 -9.69
C ASP A 187 9.45 -9.78 -9.04
N PHE A 188 8.85 -9.33 -7.95
CA PHE A 188 7.78 -10.06 -7.29
C PHE A 188 6.56 -10.23 -8.21
N LYS A 189 6.00 -11.44 -8.16
CA LYS A 189 4.75 -11.83 -8.83
C LYS A 189 3.75 -12.35 -7.81
N PHE A 190 2.50 -12.48 -8.18
CA PHE A 190 1.45 -12.96 -7.28
C PHE A 190 1.78 -14.35 -6.69
N GLU A 191 2.40 -15.23 -7.49
CA GLU A 191 2.76 -16.60 -7.13
C GLU A 191 3.88 -16.67 -6.08
N ASP A 192 4.58 -15.57 -5.82
CA ASP A 192 5.62 -15.49 -4.79
C ASP A 192 5.05 -15.34 -3.36
N PHE A 193 3.73 -15.23 -3.22
CA PHE A 193 3.06 -15.00 -1.95
C PHE A 193 2.10 -16.14 -1.62
N GLU A 194 2.22 -16.68 -0.40
CA GLU A 194 1.32 -17.70 0.15
C GLU A 194 0.78 -17.22 1.50
N LEU A 195 -0.56 -17.07 1.60
CA LEU A 195 -1.22 -16.75 2.86
C LEU A 195 -1.59 -18.06 3.58
N VAL A 196 -0.87 -18.38 4.65
CA VAL A 196 -0.98 -19.65 5.39
C VAL A 196 -1.88 -19.48 6.61
N ASN A 197 -2.73 -20.47 6.87
CA ASN A 197 -3.65 -20.51 8.01
C ASN A 197 -4.63 -19.32 8.07
N TYR A 198 -5.05 -18.84 6.91
CA TYR A 198 -6.07 -17.79 6.83
C TYR A 198 -7.47 -18.42 6.98
N ASP A 199 -8.07 -18.26 8.16
CA ASP A 199 -9.41 -18.72 8.49
C ASP A 199 -10.28 -17.52 8.91
N PRO A 200 -10.79 -16.72 7.96
CA PRO A 200 -11.57 -15.53 8.27
C PRO A 200 -13.00 -15.88 8.69
N HIS A 201 -13.65 -14.94 9.41
CA HIS A 201 -15.09 -14.94 9.53
C HIS A 201 -15.76 -14.69 8.18
N PRO A 202 -17.06 -15.03 8.02
CA PRO A 202 -17.81 -14.71 6.81
C PRO A 202 -17.73 -13.23 6.45
N HIS A 203 -17.67 -12.95 5.15
CA HIS A 203 -17.62 -11.59 4.62
C HIS A 203 -18.77 -10.71 5.13
N ILE A 204 -18.48 -9.46 5.43
CA ILE A 204 -19.47 -8.42 5.76
C ILE A 204 -19.45 -7.42 4.61
N ALA A 205 -20.53 -7.39 3.81
CA ALA A 205 -20.64 -6.45 2.72
C ALA A 205 -20.87 -5.02 3.22
N GLY A 206 -20.19 -4.06 2.63
CA GLY A 206 -20.40 -2.63 2.84
C GLY A 206 -20.41 -1.90 1.50
N ALA A 207 -21.35 -0.99 1.30
CA ALA A 207 -21.36 -0.12 0.13
C ALA A 207 -20.31 0.99 0.32
N VAL A 208 -19.57 1.30 -0.76
CA VAL A 208 -18.67 2.45 -0.76
C VAL A 208 -19.49 3.71 -0.47
N ALA A 209 -19.02 4.54 0.46
CA ALA A 209 -19.60 5.85 0.77
C ALA A 209 -18.67 6.94 0.20
N VAL A 210 -19.29 7.97 -0.39
CA VAL A 210 -18.59 9.10 -1.03
C VAL A 210 -19.05 10.38 -0.34
#